data_fede1d4532f7e5755cf31da8f9096692
#
_entry.id   fede1d4532f7e5755cf31da8f9096692
#
_cell.length_a   1.000
_cell.length_b   1.000
_cell.length_c   1.000
_cell.angle_alpha   90.00
_cell.angle_beta   90.00
_cell.angle_gamma   90.00
#
_symmetry.space_group_name_H-M   'P 1'
#
loop_
_entity.id
_entity.type
_entity.pdbx_description
1 polymer ?
#
loop_
_entity_poly.entity_id
_entity_poly.type
_entity_poly.pdbx_seq_one_letter_code
_entity_poly.pdbx_strand_id
1 'polypeptide(L)'
;MKAFVTLLIASFSGIANCHAIIPDTVYIRKPESMRLIYRNLEVITNDGYKIETWFFPAQNPPAESELRNPNENRRTHEAPGEAKRPTIIICNGDAGNMSYFQLYLAKNWTSRGFNVVTFDWRGFGKSSPFAMDRNYLCYTEMLEDYRAVIRKTSEQEEVLDGATAIVGWSTGAYLSMITAHTDNLVNAFIGRSLPTDFDDFIPLVMQYKNKTRNE
;
A
#
# COMPACT_ATOMS: atom_id res chain seq x y z
N MET A 1 1.14 -42.90 -53.30
CA MET A 1 0.19 -41.98 -52.63
C MET A 1 0.90 -41.44 -51.38
N LYS A 2 1.31 -40.19 -51.39
CA LYS A 2 1.91 -39.51 -50.24
C LYS A 2 0.79 -38.66 -49.63
N ALA A 3 0.40 -38.97 -48.39
CA ALA A 3 -0.57 -38.16 -47.61
C ALA A 3 0.13 -36.91 -47.07
N PHE A 4 -0.30 -35.75 -47.47
CA PHE A 4 0.05 -34.47 -46.86
C PHE A 4 -0.79 -34.25 -45.60
N VAL A 5 -0.16 -34.25 -44.44
CA VAL A 5 -0.78 -33.82 -43.20
C VAL A 5 -0.54 -32.31 -43.07
N THR A 6 -1.59 -31.52 -43.29
CA THR A 6 -1.55 -30.10 -43.07
C THR A 6 -1.78 -29.81 -41.57
N LEU A 7 -0.71 -29.46 -40.90
CA LEU A 7 -0.77 -29.02 -39.49
C LEU A 7 -1.27 -27.57 -39.42
N LEU A 8 -2.50 -27.37 -38.99
CA LEU A 8 -3.07 -26.05 -38.76
C LEU A 8 -2.52 -25.53 -37.43
N ILE A 9 -1.50 -24.71 -37.48
CA ILE A 9 -1.02 -23.96 -36.30
C ILE A 9 -1.95 -22.78 -36.12
N ALA A 10 -2.91 -22.89 -35.19
CA ALA A 10 -3.68 -21.76 -34.72
C ALA A 10 -2.77 -20.93 -33.81
N SER A 11 -2.19 -19.87 -34.36
CA SER A 11 -1.49 -18.84 -33.60
C SER A 11 -2.52 -18.08 -32.77
N PHE A 12 -2.64 -18.46 -31.49
CA PHE A 12 -3.33 -17.64 -30.48
C PHE A 12 -2.44 -16.40 -30.23
N SER A 13 -2.67 -15.35 -31.00
CA SER A 13 -2.14 -14.03 -30.70
C SER A 13 -2.92 -13.47 -29.50
N GLY A 14 -2.63 -13.97 -28.31
CA GLY A 14 -3.06 -13.35 -27.08
C GLY A 14 -2.37 -11.99 -27.00
N ILE A 15 -3.08 -10.91 -27.37
CA ILE A 15 -2.64 -9.54 -27.09
C ILE A 15 -2.64 -9.42 -25.58
N ALA A 16 -1.47 -9.62 -24.95
CA ALA A 16 -1.28 -9.27 -23.56
C ALA A 16 -1.42 -7.75 -23.47
N ASN A 17 -2.60 -7.25 -23.12
CA ASN A 17 -2.81 -5.86 -22.80
C ASN A 17 -2.00 -5.56 -21.52
N CYS A 18 -0.80 -5.07 -21.69
CA CYS A 18 0.00 -4.57 -20.58
C CYS A 18 -0.57 -3.22 -20.14
N HIS A 19 -1.38 -3.24 -19.10
CA HIS A 19 -1.92 -2.03 -18.50
C HIS A 19 -0.89 -1.39 -17.56
N ALA A 20 -0.89 -0.06 -17.48
CA ALA A 20 -0.03 0.69 -16.57
C ALA A 20 -0.56 0.63 -15.13
N ILE A 21 -1.88 0.54 -14.97
CA ILE A 21 -2.54 0.39 -13.67
C ILE A 21 -3.55 -0.78 -13.75
N ILE A 22 -3.51 -1.65 -12.75
CA ILE A 22 -4.32 -2.89 -12.72
C ILE A 22 -5.00 -3.00 -11.36
N PRO A 23 -6.07 -2.25 -11.11
CA PRO A 23 -6.83 -2.37 -9.87
C PRO A 23 -7.50 -3.74 -9.80
N ASP A 24 -7.45 -4.35 -8.61
CA ASP A 24 -8.19 -5.56 -8.30
C ASP A 24 -9.19 -5.26 -7.18
N THR A 25 -10.46 -5.59 -7.42
CA THR A 25 -11.55 -5.40 -6.44
C THR A 25 -11.84 -6.65 -5.62
N VAL A 26 -11.16 -7.77 -5.92
CA VAL A 26 -11.33 -9.04 -5.22
C VAL A 26 -10.22 -9.22 -4.18
N TYR A 27 -10.63 -9.40 -2.93
CA TYR A 27 -9.67 -9.73 -1.85
C TYR A 27 -9.32 -11.21 -1.89
N ILE A 28 -8.04 -11.50 -2.09
CA ILE A 28 -7.53 -12.88 -2.09
C ILE A 28 -7.28 -13.44 -0.68
N ARG A 29 -7.15 -12.55 0.31
CA ARG A 29 -7.01 -12.89 1.73
C ARG A 29 -7.78 -11.90 2.58
N LYS A 30 -8.17 -12.37 3.77
CA LYS A 30 -8.74 -11.52 4.81
C LYS A 30 -7.82 -11.53 6.03
N PRO A 31 -7.78 -10.45 6.82
CA PRO A 31 -6.92 -10.39 8.01
C PRO A 31 -7.16 -11.54 8.98
N GLU A 32 -8.40 -11.99 9.15
CA GLU A 32 -8.77 -13.10 10.05
C GLU A 32 -8.11 -14.41 9.64
N SER A 33 -7.95 -14.67 8.34
CA SER A 33 -7.27 -15.86 7.82
C SER A 33 -5.81 -15.95 8.24
N MET A 34 -5.22 -14.80 8.59
CA MET A 34 -3.85 -14.67 9.07
C MET A 34 -3.74 -14.46 10.58
N ARG A 35 -4.87 -14.57 11.30
CA ARG A 35 -5.00 -14.33 12.75
C ARG A 35 -4.58 -12.91 13.14
N LEU A 36 -4.86 -11.94 12.29
CA LEU A 36 -4.64 -10.53 12.56
C LEU A 36 -5.87 -9.94 13.23
N ILE A 37 -5.64 -9.21 14.31
CA ILE A 37 -6.66 -8.37 14.94
C ILE A 37 -6.66 -7.06 14.17
N TYR A 38 -7.84 -6.60 13.77
CA TYR A 38 -7.97 -5.36 13.00
C TYR A 38 -9.36 -4.73 13.20
N ARG A 39 -9.47 -3.49 12.77
CA ARG A 39 -10.75 -2.81 12.58
C ARG A 39 -10.71 -1.99 11.29
N ASN A 40 -11.88 -1.74 10.73
CA ASN A 40 -12.03 -0.80 9.63
C ASN A 40 -11.99 0.63 10.20
N LEU A 41 -11.26 1.53 9.54
CA LEU A 41 -11.40 2.96 9.75
C LEU A 41 -12.38 3.52 8.71
N GLU A 42 -13.30 4.35 9.16
CA GLU A 42 -14.15 5.11 8.26
C GLU A 42 -13.38 6.32 7.72
N VAL A 43 -12.91 6.20 6.48
CA VAL A 43 -12.11 7.23 5.80
C VAL A 43 -12.89 7.75 4.62
N ILE A 44 -13.14 9.06 4.64
CA ILE A 44 -13.76 9.80 3.52
C ILE A 44 -12.80 10.91 3.11
N THR A 45 -12.51 11.00 1.83
CA THR A 45 -11.67 12.05 1.26
C THR A 45 -12.42 13.39 1.20
N ASN A 46 -11.72 14.50 1.05
CA ASN A 46 -12.35 15.82 0.94
C ASN A 46 -13.25 15.92 -0.31
N ASP A 47 -12.97 15.17 -1.35
CA ASP A 47 -13.73 15.07 -2.59
C ASP A 47 -14.79 13.95 -2.57
N GLY A 48 -15.05 13.34 -1.38
CA GLY A 48 -16.19 12.46 -1.11
C GLY A 48 -15.99 10.98 -1.42
N TYR A 49 -14.78 10.51 -1.71
CA TYR A 49 -14.52 9.08 -1.90
C TYR A 49 -14.34 8.36 -0.56
N LYS A 50 -15.01 7.22 -0.40
CA LYS A 50 -14.75 6.30 0.70
C LYS A 50 -13.50 5.47 0.37
N ILE A 51 -12.55 5.43 1.30
CA ILE A 51 -11.30 4.68 1.19
C ILE A 51 -11.34 3.52 2.17
N GLU A 52 -11.35 2.30 1.63
CA GLU A 52 -11.29 1.10 2.47
C GLU A 52 -9.94 1.04 3.18
N THR A 53 -9.97 1.00 4.50
CA THR A 53 -8.80 1.16 5.34
C THR A 53 -8.86 0.21 6.52
N TRP A 54 -7.82 -0.61 6.72
CA TRP A 54 -7.69 -1.51 7.85
C TRP A 54 -6.62 -1.00 8.82
N PHE A 55 -6.99 -0.88 10.08
CA PHE A 55 -6.09 -0.57 11.18
C PHE A 55 -5.80 -1.83 11.98
N PHE A 56 -4.55 -2.17 12.12
CA PHE A 56 -4.03 -3.30 12.88
C PHE A 56 -3.27 -2.76 14.09
N PRO A 57 -3.82 -2.86 15.32
CA PRO A 57 -3.09 -2.46 16.53
C PRO A 57 -1.89 -3.39 16.74
N ALA A 58 -0.88 -2.88 17.41
CA ALA A 58 0.28 -3.67 17.83
C ALA A 58 -0.18 -4.90 18.66
N GLN A 59 0.19 -6.10 18.22
CA GLN A 59 -0.32 -7.35 18.81
C GLN A 59 0.62 -7.96 19.84
N ASN A 60 1.91 -7.72 19.70
CA ASN A 60 2.93 -8.08 20.67
C ASN A 60 3.83 -6.86 20.87
N PRO A 61 3.50 -5.97 21.81
CA PRO A 61 4.38 -4.85 22.10
C PRO A 61 5.74 -5.42 22.56
N PRO A 62 6.85 -4.82 22.14
CA PRO A 62 8.17 -5.22 22.60
C PRO A 62 8.20 -5.15 24.14
N ALA A 63 8.92 -6.09 24.77
CA ALA A 63 9.14 -6.05 26.20
C ALA A 63 9.75 -4.69 26.57
N GLU A 64 9.39 -4.15 27.72
CA GLU A 64 9.85 -2.83 28.19
C GLU A 64 11.38 -2.69 28.18
N SER A 65 12.11 -3.82 28.30
CA SER A 65 13.57 -3.92 28.19
C SER A 65 14.11 -3.64 26.78
N GLU A 66 13.29 -3.85 25.72
CA GLU A 66 13.73 -3.66 24.32
C GLU A 66 13.50 -2.23 23.82
N LEU A 67 12.64 -1.47 24.51
CA LEU A 67 12.35 -0.06 24.20
C LEU A 67 13.26 0.92 24.96
N ARG A 68 14.12 0.43 25.85
CA ARG A 68 15.02 1.30 26.63
C ARG A 68 16.14 1.84 25.75
N ASN A 69 15.99 3.07 25.33
CA ASN A 69 17.11 3.93 25.04
C ASN A 69 17.83 4.20 26.40
N PRO A 70 19.10 3.79 26.61
CA PRO A 70 19.76 3.92 27.88
C PRO A 70 19.88 5.38 28.42
N ASN A 71 19.51 6.37 27.60
CA ASN A 71 19.55 7.80 27.91
C ASN A 71 18.20 8.45 28.23
N GLU A 72 17.07 7.72 28.16
CA GLU A 72 15.76 8.28 28.49
C GLU A 72 15.24 7.80 29.84
N ASN A 73 15.32 8.68 30.81
CA ASN A 73 14.73 8.53 32.16
C ASN A 73 13.23 8.90 32.11
N ARG A 74 12.40 8.20 31.33
CA ARG A 74 10.95 8.36 31.35
C ARG A 74 10.27 7.13 31.91
N ARG A 75 9.85 7.25 33.16
CA ARG A 75 8.86 6.36 33.79
C ARG A 75 7.47 6.81 33.36
N THR A 76 6.86 6.15 32.39
CA THR A 76 5.43 6.16 32.23
C THR A 76 4.94 4.73 32.50
N HIS A 77 4.30 4.54 33.66
CA HIS A 77 3.54 3.33 33.96
C HIS A 77 2.20 3.41 33.21
N GLU A 78 2.20 3.09 31.93
CA GLU A 78 0.96 2.90 31.18
C GLU A 78 0.57 1.42 31.23
N ALA A 79 -0.71 1.17 31.49
CA ALA A 79 -1.25 -0.19 31.55
C ALA A 79 -1.11 -0.92 30.20
N PRO A 80 -0.93 -2.26 30.15
CA PRO A 80 -0.92 -3.02 28.91
C PRO A 80 -2.22 -2.80 28.14
N GLY A 81 -2.16 -2.17 26.97
CA GLY A 81 -3.31 -1.88 26.10
C GLY A 81 -3.56 -0.39 25.84
N GLU A 82 -3.00 0.54 26.65
CA GLU A 82 -3.19 1.98 26.50
C GLU A 82 -1.95 2.71 25.92
N ALA A 83 -0.83 2.02 25.76
CA ALA A 83 0.39 2.65 25.27
C ALA A 83 0.28 3.01 23.78
N LYS A 84 0.44 4.30 23.47
CA LYS A 84 0.59 4.77 22.09
C LYS A 84 1.79 4.11 21.41
N ARG A 85 1.66 3.72 20.15
CA ARG A 85 2.69 3.02 19.39
C ARG A 85 3.04 3.74 18.08
N PRO A 86 4.29 3.64 17.62
CA PRO A 86 4.64 4.07 16.27
C PRO A 86 3.77 3.35 15.24
N THR A 87 3.40 4.06 14.18
CA THR A 87 2.46 3.55 13.19
C THR A 87 3.08 3.53 11.80
N ILE A 88 2.86 2.44 11.07
CA ILE A 88 3.33 2.26 9.70
C ILE A 88 2.12 2.18 8.78
N ILE A 89 2.01 3.12 7.84
CA ILE A 89 1.02 3.11 6.77
C ILE A 89 1.64 2.42 5.56
N ILE A 90 1.02 1.33 5.08
CA ILE A 90 1.51 0.54 3.97
C ILE A 90 0.65 0.82 2.74
N CYS A 91 1.28 1.29 1.67
CA CYS A 91 0.63 1.68 0.44
C CYS A 91 0.85 0.66 -0.66
N ASN A 92 -0.15 0.48 -1.53
CA ASN A 92 -0.04 -0.37 -2.71
C ASN A 92 0.85 0.28 -3.78
N GLY A 93 1.20 -0.52 -4.79
CA GLY A 93 1.60 -0.04 -6.10
C GLY A 93 0.39 0.05 -7.05
N ASP A 94 0.67 0.05 -8.34
CA ASP A 94 -0.30 0.20 -9.43
C ASP A 94 -1.10 -1.07 -9.76
N ALA A 95 -0.90 -2.16 -9.03
CA ALA A 95 -1.60 -3.43 -9.24
C ALA A 95 -2.04 -4.10 -7.94
N GLY A 96 -3.12 -4.85 -8.02
CA GLY A 96 -3.66 -5.62 -6.89
C GLY A 96 -4.53 -4.80 -5.94
N ASN A 97 -4.45 -5.12 -4.66
CA ASN A 97 -5.11 -4.44 -3.56
C ASN A 97 -4.43 -4.79 -2.23
N MET A 98 -4.88 -4.23 -1.12
CA MET A 98 -4.26 -4.40 0.21
C MET A 98 -4.34 -5.84 0.77
N SER A 99 -5.09 -6.75 0.16
CA SER A 99 -5.19 -8.15 0.60
C SER A 99 -4.03 -9.04 0.13
N TYR A 100 -3.13 -8.49 -0.67
CA TYR A 100 -1.99 -9.22 -1.23
C TYR A 100 -0.86 -9.36 -0.19
N PHE A 101 0.31 -8.82 -0.47
CA PHE A 101 1.48 -8.98 0.41
C PHE A 101 1.44 -8.05 1.64
N GLN A 102 0.62 -7.00 1.62
CA GLN A 102 0.49 -6.03 2.71
C GLN A 102 0.07 -6.69 4.01
N LEU A 103 -0.78 -7.73 3.96
CA LEU A 103 -1.16 -8.48 5.16
C LEU A 103 0.01 -9.24 5.80
N TYR A 104 0.97 -9.72 5.02
CA TYR A 104 2.19 -10.34 5.56
C TYR A 104 3.06 -9.29 6.27
N LEU A 105 3.14 -8.10 5.71
CA LEU A 105 3.85 -6.98 6.33
C LEU A 105 3.13 -6.54 7.60
N ALA A 106 1.80 -6.42 7.57
CA ALA A 106 1.01 -6.08 8.74
C ALA A 106 1.27 -7.08 9.88
N LYS A 107 1.24 -8.39 9.58
CA LYS A 107 1.55 -9.43 10.56
C LYS A 107 2.96 -9.30 11.13
N ASN A 108 3.94 -9.01 10.29
CA ASN A 108 5.33 -8.89 10.69
C ASN A 108 5.56 -7.66 11.57
N TRP A 109 4.98 -6.50 11.22
CA TRP A 109 5.18 -5.27 11.95
C TRP A 109 4.37 -5.21 13.24
N THR A 110 3.12 -5.70 13.23
CA THR A 110 2.31 -5.72 14.47
C THR A 110 2.92 -6.62 15.54
N SER A 111 3.55 -7.73 15.15
CA SER A 111 4.28 -8.60 16.08
C SER A 111 5.55 -7.97 16.66
N ARG A 112 5.99 -6.84 16.10
CA ARG A 112 7.14 -6.05 16.57
C ARG A 112 6.74 -4.77 17.30
N GLY A 113 5.47 -4.62 17.65
CA GLY A 113 4.99 -3.50 18.45
C GLY A 113 4.63 -2.24 17.67
N PHE A 114 4.47 -2.31 16.35
CA PHE A 114 3.97 -1.22 15.54
C PHE A 114 2.47 -1.36 15.30
N ASN A 115 1.75 -0.26 15.32
CA ASN A 115 0.46 -0.24 14.63
C ASN A 115 0.71 -0.24 13.12
N VAL A 116 -0.19 -0.88 12.39
CA VAL A 116 -0.12 -0.90 10.92
C VAL A 116 -1.45 -0.45 10.34
N VAL A 117 -1.38 0.34 9.30
CA VAL A 117 -2.53 0.74 8.48
C VAL A 117 -2.29 0.28 7.06
N THR A 118 -3.29 -0.34 6.45
CA THR A 118 -3.32 -0.62 5.01
C THR A 118 -4.56 -0.02 4.41
N PHE A 119 -4.50 0.42 3.17
CA PHE A 119 -5.65 0.99 2.50
C PHE A 119 -5.59 0.71 0.99
N ASP A 120 -6.75 0.73 0.38
CA ASP A 120 -6.90 0.67 -1.08
C ASP A 120 -7.19 2.07 -1.62
N TRP A 121 -6.49 2.47 -2.67
CA TRP A 121 -6.82 3.70 -3.38
C TRP A 121 -8.23 3.66 -3.93
N ARG A 122 -8.82 4.82 -4.22
CA ARG A 122 -10.06 4.89 -5.02
C ARG A 122 -9.94 4.01 -6.26
N GLY A 123 -11.00 3.25 -6.58
CA GLY A 123 -11.01 2.28 -7.68
C GLY A 123 -10.35 0.93 -7.38
N PHE A 124 -9.66 0.76 -6.25
CA PHE A 124 -9.05 -0.50 -5.82
C PHE A 124 -9.84 -1.14 -4.67
N GLY A 125 -9.73 -2.46 -4.53
CA GLY A 125 -10.32 -3.23 -3.44
C GLY A 125 -11.79 -2.92 -3.21
N LYS A 126 -12.11 -2.42 -2.02
CA LYS A 126 -13.46 -2.02 -1.62
C LYS A 126 -13.62 -0.50 -1.46
N SER A 127 -12.64 0.26 -1.88
CA SER A 127 -12.75 1.72 -1.97
C SER A 127 -13.76 2.13 -3.05
N SER A 128 -14.24 3.38 -2.95
CA SER A 128 -15.19 3.93 -3.93
C SER A 128 -14.72 3.74 -5.35
N PRO A 129 -15.61 3.42 -6.28
CA PRO A 129 -15.27 3.32 -7.71
C PRO A 129 -14.66 4.63 -8.21
N PHE A 130 -13.67 4.51 -9.08
CA PHE A 130 -13.02 5.63 -9.75
C PHE A 130 -12.76 5.27 -11.21
N ALA A 131 -13.10 6.19 -12.11
CA ALA A 131 -12.88 5.99 -13.55
C ALA A 131 -11.38 6.11 -13.85
N MET A 132 -10.76 5.03 -14.31
CA MET A 132 -9.35 4.98 -14.66
C MET A 132 -9.14 4.61 -16.12
N ASP A 133 -8.28 5.34 -16.81
CA ASP A 133 -7.62 4.87 -18.01
C ASP A 133 -6.45 3.96 -17.61
N ARG A 134 -6.55 2.68 -17.92
CA ARG A 134 -5.54 1.67 -17.58
C ARG A 134 -4.18 1.89 -18.24
N ASN A 135 -4.10 2.78 -19.20
CA ASN A 135 -2.84 3.17 -19.83
C ASN A 135 -2.13 4.31 -19.08
N TYR A 136 -2.80 4.91 -18.10
CA TYR A 136 -2.24 5.98 -17.27
C TYR A 136 -1.47 5.39 -16.09
N LEU A 137 -0.28 5.90 -15.82
CA LEU A 137 0.59 5.31 -14.80
C LEU A 137 0.34 5.85 -13.40
N CYS A 138 0.03 7.15 -13.27
CA CYS A 138 -0.02 7.80 -11.97
C CYS A 138 -1.19 8.79 -11.91
N TYR A 139 -2.05 8.61 -10.92
CA TYR A 139 -3.19 9.48 -10.66
C TYR A 139 -2.90 10.33 -9.43
N THR A 140 -2.69 11.62 -9.63
CA THR A 140 -2.44 12.59 -8.54
C THR A 140 -3.64 12.79 -7.63
N GLU A 141 -4.83 12.48 -8.10
CA GLU A 141 -6.07 12.46 -7.31
C GLU A 141 -5.97 11.51 -6.10
N MET A 142 -5.19 10.44 -6.24
CA MET A 142 -4.95 9.50 -5.14
C MET A 142 -4.18 10.11 -3.97
N LEU A 143 -3.52 11.27 -4.13
CA LEU A 143 -2.92 12.00 -3.00
C LEU A 143 -3.95 12.41 -1.95
N GLU A 144 -5.19 12.65 -2.34
CA GLU A 144 -6.28 12.92 -1.38
C GLU A 144 -6.63 11.68 -0.55
N ASP A 145 -6.51 10.48 -1.13
CA ASP A 145 -6.70 9.22 -0.40
C ASP A 145 -5.66 9.08 0.71
N TYR A 146 -4.38 9.36 0.40
CA TYR A 146 -3.30 9.36 1.39
C TYR A 146 -3.57 10.35 2.52
N ARG A 147 -3.92 11.60 2.20
CA ARG A 147 -4.17 12.65 3.19
C ARG A 147 -5.32 12.28 4.13
N ALA A 148 -6.39 11.71 3.57
CA ALA A 148 -7.54 11.27 4.35
C ALA A 148 -7.17 10.10 5.29
N VAL A 149 -6.41 9.11 4.80
CA VAL A 149 -5.94 7.96 5.59
C VAL A 149 -4.99 8.42 6.70
N ILE A 150 -4.02 9.27 6.40
CA ILE A 150 -3.05 9.79 7.37
C ILE A 150 -3.77 10.54 8.49
N ARG A 151 -4.66 11.48 8.14
CA ARG A 151 -5.45 12.23 9.11
C ARG A 151 -6.28 11.31 9.99
N LYS A 152 -7.01 10.35 9.38
CA LYS A 152 -7.82 9.39 10.14
C LYS A 152 -6.98 8.48 11.03
N THR A 153 -5.78 8.13 10.60
CA THR A 153 -4.83 7.36 11.39
C THR A 153 -4.35 8.16 12.60
N SER A 154 -4.02 9.42 12.43
CA SER A 154 -3.53 10.29 13.54
C SER A 154 -4.58 10.56 14.63
N GLU A 155 -5.87 10.39 14.32
CA GLU A 155 -6.97 10.52 15.29
C GLU A 155 -7.13 9.29 16.20
N GLN A 156 -6.41 8.18 15.94
CA GLN A 156 -6.56 6.96 16.74
C GLN A 156 -5.76 7.09 18.05
N GLU A 157 -6.38 6.69 19.16
CA GLU A 157 -5.80 6.79 20.49
C GLU A 157 -4.49 6.00 20.65
N GLU A 158 -4.35 4.88 19.91
CA GLU A 158 -3.17 4.03 19.94
C GLU A 158 -1.97 4.58 19.14
N VAL A 159 -2.16 5.66 18.38
CA VAL A 159 -1.10 6.23 17.53
C VAL A 159 -0.23 7.20 18.32
N LEU A 160 1.08 6.94 18.30
CA LEU A 160 2.06 7.83 18.92
C LEU A 160 2.30 9.05 18.00
N ASP A 161 2.05 10.23 18.55
CA ASP A 161 2.29 11.48 17.86
C ASP A 161 3.77 11.62 17.44
N GLY A 162 4.01 12.09 16.22
CA GLY A 162 5.36 12.25 15.71
C GLY A 162 6.09 10.94 15.39
N ALA A 163 5.38 9.82 15.26
CA ALA A 163 5.97 8.50 14.99
C ALA A 163 5.20 7.72 13.91
N THR A 164 4.78 8.40 12.83
CA THR A 164 4.10 7.78 11.68
C THR A 164 5.05 7.69 10.50
N ALA A 165 5.16 6.48 9.94
CA ALA A 165 5.93 6.21 8.74
C ALA A 165 5.02 5.74 7.59
N ILE A 166 5.41 6.03 6.33
CA ILE A 166 4.78 5.47 5.15
C ILE A 166 5.76 4.54 4.43
N VAL A 167 5.26 3.38 4.03
CA VAL A 167 5.99 2.40 3.22
C VAL A 167 5.24 2.17 1.92
N GLY A 168 5.87 2.42 0.78
CA GLY A 168 5.24 2.28 -0.53
C GLY A 168 6.08 1.56 -1.57
N TRP A 169 5.43 1.07 -2.62
CA TRP A 169 6.06 0.37 -3.75
C TRP A 169 5.71 1.03 -5.07
N SER A 170 6.69 1.09 -5.99
CA SER A 170 6.49 1.56 -7.37
C SER A 170 5.80 2.94 -7.41
N THR A 171 4.72 3.08 -8.15
CA THR A 171 3.87 4.29 -8.20
C THR A 171 3.37 4.68 -6.80
N GLY A 172 3.04 3.70 -5.95
CA GLY A 172 2.67 3.97 -4.57
C GLY A 172 3.81 4.55 -3.75
N ALA A 173 5.06 4.16 -4.01
CA ALA A 173 6.21 4.80 -3.38
C ALA A 173 6.38 6.26 -3.83
N TYR A 174 6.13 6.56 -5.10
CA TYR A 174 6.17 7.93 -5.61
C TYR A 174 5.12 8.83 -4.95
N LEU A 175 3.86 8.38 -4.89
CA LEU A 175 2.79 9.12 -4.21
C LEU A 175 3.06 9.25 -2.71
N SER A 176 3.60 8.21 -2.08
CA SER A 176 4.00 8.23 -0.66
C SER A 176 5.12 9.24 -0.40
N MET A 177 6.08 9.38 -1.31
CA MET A 177 7.17 10.35 -1.20
C MET A 177 6.63 11.79 -1.25
N ILE A 178 5.75 12.09 -2.21
CA ILE A 178 5.11 13.40 -2.32
C ILE A 178 4.33 13.70 -1.03
N THR A 179 3.55 12.73 -0.56
CA THR A 179 2.75 12.88 0.64
C THR A 179 3.62 13.11 1.87
N ALA A 180 4.68 12.31 2.05
CA ALA A 180 5.60 12.46 3.18
C ALA A 180 6.34 13.81 3.19
N HIS A 181 6.58 14.39 2.01
CA HIS A 181 7.18 15.72 1.90
C HIS A 181 6.21 16.85 2.22
N THR A 182 4.91 16.65 1.97
CA THR A 182 3.89 17.71 2.09
C THR A 182 3.01 17.62 3.32
N ASP A 183 3.04 16.49 4.05
CA ASP A 183 2.19 16.23 5.21
C ASP A 183 3.03 16.10 6.49
N ASN A 184 2.84 17.03 7.41
CA ASN A 184 3.59 17.11 8.66
C ASN A 184 3.27 15.97 9.65
N LEU A 185 2.24 15.18 9.41
CA LEU A 185 1.90 14.00 10.23
C LEU A 185 2.75 12.78 9.87
N VAL A 186 3.51 12.84 8.77
CA VAL A 186 4.42 11.78 8.34
C VAL A 186 5.84 12.12 8.71
N ASN A 187 6.50 11.25 9.49
CA ASN A 187 7.83 11.49 10.05
C ASN A 187 8.92 10.68 9.34
N ALA A 188 8.54 9.62 8.63
CA ALA A 188 9.49 8.79 7.88
C ALA A 188 8.84 8.21 6.63
N PHE A 189 9.66 7.96 5.62
CA PHE A 189 9.27 7.36 4.36
C PHE A 189 10.23 6.26 3.94
N ILE A 190 9.69 5.13 3.48
CA ILE A 190 10.43 4.03 2.87
C ILE A 190 9.82 3.73 1.50
N GLY A 191 10.56 3.99 0.44
CA GLY A 191 10.17 3.68 -0.93
C GLY A 191 10.91 2.48 -1.49
N ARG A 192 10.18 1.53 -2.09
CA ARG A 192 10.76 0.41 -2.83
C ARG A 192 10.41 0.53 -4.30
N SER A 193 11.42 0.38 -5.18
CA SER A 193 11.25 0.52 -6.63
C SER A 193 10.62 1.86 -7.01
N LEU A 194 11.04 2.91 -6.32
CA LEU A 194 10.58 4.28 -6.50
C LEU A 194 11.09 4.81 -7.85
N PRO A 195 10.21 5.24 -8.76
CA PRO A 195 10.63 6.04 -9.91
C PRO A 195 11.03 7.44 -9.42
N THR A 196 12.31 7.76 -9.50
CA THR A 196 12.87 9.06 -9.07
C THR A 196 13.05 10.04 -10.21
N ASP A 197 13.13 9.53 -11.43
CA ASP A 197 13.27 10.29 -12.66
C ASP A 197 12.32 9.73 -13.72
N PHE A 198 11.33 10.53 -14.10
CA PHE A 198 10.34 10.11 -15.08
C PHE A 198 10.86 10.24 -16.52
N ASP A 199 11.82 11.09 -16.78
CA ASP A 199 12.40 11.25 -18.12
C ASP A 199 13.19 9.99 -18.49
N ASP A 200 13.88 9.38 -17.52
CA ASP A 200 14.54 8.09 -17.69
C ASP A 200 13.58 6.90 -17.59
N PHE A 201 12.60 6.97 -16.68
CA PHE A 201 11.69 5.86 -16.38
C PHE A 201 10.69 5.59 -17.51
N ILE A 202 10.09 6.64 -18.12
CA ILE A 202 9.09 6.49 -19.17
C ILE A 202 9.65 5.77 -20.41
N PRO A 203 10.84 6.11 -20.95
CA PRO A 203 11.44 5.38 -22.06
C PRO A 203 11.67 3.90 -21.76
N LEU A 204 12.11 3.56 -20.53
CA LEU A 204 12.28 2.16 -20.10
C LEU A 204 10.97 1.39 -20.10
N VAL A 205 9.89 1.98 -19.56
CA VAL A 205 8.55 1.36 -19.57
C VAL A 205 8.06 1.17 -21.01
N MET A 206 8.25 2.16 -21.87
CA MET A 206 7.85 2.08 -23.28
C MET A 206 8.66 1.01 -24.04
N GLN A 207 9.95 0.91 -23.78
CA GLN A 207 10.79 -0.13 -24.36
C GLN A 207 10.35 -1.54 -23.91
N TYR A 208 10.04 -1.72 -22.64
CA TYR A 208 9.52 -2.98 -22.10
C TYR A 208 8.18 -3.35 -22.74
N LYS A 209 7.25 -2.40 -22.84
CA LYS A 209 5.96 -2.59 -23.52
C LYS A 209 6.14 -2.99 -25.00
N ASN A 210 7.08 -2.39 -25.70
CA ASN A 210 7.34 -2.71 -27.11
C ASN A 210 7.97 -4.09 -27.28
N LYS A 211 8.82 -4.54 -26.34
CA LYS A 211 9.37 -5.90 -26.34
C LYS A 211 8.28 -6.96 -26.15
N THR A 212 7.41 -6.79 -25.16
CA THR A 212 6.28 -7.70 -24.92
C THR A 212 5.22 -7.68 -26.02
N ARG A 213 5.28 -6.70 -26.94
CA ARG A 213 4.38 -6.60 -28.10
C ARG A 213 4.93 -7.31 -29.33
N ASN A 214 6.22 -7.57 -29.40
CA ASN A 214 6.92 -8.15 -30.55
C ASN A 214 7.43 -9.59 -30.29
N GLU A 215 7.31 -10.12 -29.08
CA GLU A 215 7.59 -11.49 -28.67
C GLU A 215 6.28 -12.27 -28.44
#